data_1f55b6aa3673969d9109bf210fd576cb
#
_entry.id   1f55b6aa3673969d9109bf210fd576cb
#
_cell.length_a   1.000
_cell.length_b   1.000
_cell.length_c   1.000
_cell.angle_alpha   90.00
_cell.angle_beta   90.00
_cell.angle_gamma   90.00
#
_symmetry.space_group_name_H-M   'P 1'
#
loop_
_entity.id
_entity.type
_entity.pdbx_description
1 polymer ?
#
loop_
_entity_poly.entity_id
_entity_poly.type
_entity_poly.pdbx_seq_one_letter_code
_entity_poly.pdbx_strand_id
1 'polypeptide(L)'
;LERPIHLACTAGIFDAYVPPEGDARISSLSKEGLAQRAERLKKNVASQLSIRKIRESDPNFKIKDFPEKAKDIFIEAHLCLNNSDHDRLHTLVTENCFPDMVWDIRYKTVRWSFVESLEPPQVVQVRCSSLMNQGNIYGQVTVRMHTRQTLAIYDRFGRLMYGQEDVPRDVLEYVVFEKHLVDPYGSWRMHGKIIPPWAPPKQPILKTVMIPGPQLKPWEEFEEPQGEVHKPQPARRRNDS
;
A
#
# COMPACT_ATOMS: atom_id res chain seq x y z
N LEU A 1 -34.42 -18.09 12.93
CA LEU A 1 -33.31 -18.45 12.02
C LEU A 1 -32.45 -17.22 11.84
N GLU A 2 -31.41 -17.09 12.66
CA GLU A 2 -30.39 -16.07 12.48
C GLU A 2 -29.60 -16.42 11.21
N ARG A 3 -29.66 -15.54 10.21
CA ARG A 3 -28.84 -15.70 9.02
C ARG A 3 -27.39 -15.34 9.39
N PRO A 4 -26.40 -16.20 9.10
CA PRO A 4 -25.02 -15.86 9.37
C PRO A 4 -24.62 -14.64 8.51
N ILE A 5 -24.11 -13.60 9.17
CA ILE A 5 -23.59 -12.42 8.48
C ILE A 5 -22.17 -12.78 8.01
N HIS A 6 -21.98 -12.83 6.71
CA HIS A 6 -20.67 -13.00 6.10
C HIS A 6 -20.12 -11.62 5.71
N LEU A 7 -19.00 -11.25 6.30
CA LEU A 7 -18.28 -10.04 5.93
C LEU A 7 -17.19 -10.40 4.91
N ALA A 8 -17.14 -9.67 3.80
CA ALA A 8 -16.15 -9.92 2.74
C ALA A 8 -14.72 -9.62 3.20
N CYS A 9 -14.55 -8.62 4.08
CA CYS A 9 -13.26 -8.26 4.68
C CYS A 9 -13.45 -7.63 6.06
N THR A 10 -12.35 -7.46 6.78
CA THR A 10 -12.33 -6.75 8.06
C THR A 10 -12.23 -5.23 7.85
N ALA A 11 -12.62 -4.46 8.87
CA ALA A 11 -12.55 -3.00 8.82
C ALA A 11 -11.14 -2.44 9.15
N GLY A 12 -10.16 -3.31 9.50
CA GLY A 12 -8.85 -2.84 9.91
C GLY A 12 -7.81 -3.95 10.04
N ILE A 13 -6.64 -3.59 10.52
CA ILE A 13 -5.48 -4.48 10.65
C ILE A 13 -5.40 -4.98 12.10
N PHE A 14 -5.30 -6.30 12.27
CA PHE A 14 -5.14 -6.94 13.59
C PHE A 14 -3.71 -6.74 14.10
N ASP A 15 -3.56 -6.17 15.30
CA ASP A 15 -2.25 -6.00 15.95
C ASP A 15 -1.19 -5.54 14.95
N ALA A 16 -1.38 -4.31 14.42
CA ALA A 16 -0.57 -3.79 13.34
C ALA A 16 0.95 -3.91 13.64
N TYR A 17 1.70 -4.40 12.66
CA TYR A 17 3.15 -4.49 12.75
C TYR A 17 3.76 -3.10 12.95
N VAL A 18 4.68 -2.98 13.90
CA VAL A 18 5.42 -1.74 14.15
C VAL A 18 6.79 -1.86 13.49
N PRO A 19 7.04 -1.16 12.37
CA PRO A 19 8.34 -1.16 11.72
C PRO A 19 9.42 -0.57 12.63
N PRO A 20 10.62 -1.16 12.68
CA PRO A 20 11.72 -0.59 13.47
C PRO A 20 12.15 0.76 12.88
N GLU A 21 12.41 1.74 13.73
CA GLU A 21 13.08 2.96 13.33
C GLU A 21 14.53 2.64 12.94
N GLY A 22 14.90 2.96 11.71
CA GLY A 22 16.26 3.01 11.17
C GLY A 22 17.36 2.23 11.92
N ASP A 23 18.53 2.84 12.05
CA ASP A 23 19.70 2.28 12.74
C ASP A 23 19.70 2.44 14.28
N ALA A 24 18.59 2.73 14.92
CA ALA A 24 18.49 2.80 16.38
C ALA A 24 18.72 1.41 17.01
N ARG A 25 19.96 0.98 17.03
CA ARG A 25 20.43 -0.23 17.74
C ARG A 25 20.43 0.06 19.23
N ILE A 26 19.28 -0.19 19.87
CA ILE A 26 19.25 -0.23 21.34
C ILE A 26 20.12 -1.42 21.77
N SER A 27 21.07 -1.15 22.66
CA SER A 27 21.96 -2.19 23.19
C SER A 27 21.14 -3.38 23.70
N SER A 28 21.49 -4.58 23.24
CA SER A 28 20.80 -5.82 23.62
C SER A 28 20.88 -6.18 25.10
N LEU A 29 21.74 -5.49 25.86
CA LEU A 29 21.97 -5.68 27.29
C LEU A 29 21.24 -4.66 28.17
N SER A 30 20.59 -3.65 27.60
CA SER A 30 19.76 -2.72 28.36
C SER A 30 18.43 -3.37 28.77
N LYS A 31 17.78 -2.84 29.83
CA LYS A 31 16.44 -3.27 30.26
C LYS A 31 15.41 -3.15 29.13
N GLU A 32 15.56 -2.12 28.31
CA GLU A 32 14.71 -1.87 27.12
C GLU A 32 14.96 -2.90 26.02
N GLY A 33 16.22 -3.31 25.82
CA GLY A 33 16.58 -4.38 24.87
C GLY A 33 16.04 -5.75 25.28
N LEU A 34 15.98 -6.05 26.58
CA LEU A 34 15.37 -7.29 27.09
C LEU A 34 13.84 -7.28 26.91
N ALA A 35 13.19 -6.16 27.19
CA ALA A 35 11.76 -6.00 26.97
C ALA A 35 11.40 -6.15 25.48
N GLN A 36 12.17 -5.55 24.59
CA GLN A 36 12.00 -5.70 23.12
C GLN A 36 12.19 -7.15 22.67
N ARG A 37 13.18 -7.88 23.23
CA ARG A 37 13.36 -9.31 22.93
C ARG A 37 12.18 -10.15 23.37
N ALA A 38 11.66 -9.94 24.58
CA ALA A 38 10.49 -10.63 25.09
C ALA A 38 9.25 -10.35 24.21
N GLU A 39 9.06 -9.10 23.78
CA GLU A 39 7.97 -8.71 22.90
C GLU A 39 8.11 -9.35 21.50
N ARG A 40 9.32 -9.37 20.93
CA ARG A 40 9.59 -10.07 19.65
C ARG A 40 9.31 -11.56 19.74
N LEU A 41 9.72 -12.22 20.83
CA LEU A 41 9.42 -13.64 21.05
C LEU A 41 7.92 -13.88 21.14
N LYS A 42 7.19 -13.05 21.90
CA LYS A 42 5.73 -13.12 22.02
C LYS A 42 5.04 -12.94 20.67
N LYS A 43 5.46 -11.97 19.86
CA LYS A 43 4.94 -11.73 18.52
C LYS A 43 5.24 -12.88 17.56
N ASN A 44 6.41 -13.50 17.65
CA ASN A 44 6.79 -14.67 16.86
C ASN A 44 5.95 -15.90 17.19
N VAL A 45 5.69 -16.16 18.49
CA VAL A 45 4.80 -17.25 18.92
C VAL A 45 3.38 -17.03 18.41
N ALA A 46 2.85 -15.80 18.52
CA ALA A 46 1.52 -15.46 18.00
C ALA A 46 1.44 -15.66 16.49
N SER A 47 2.50 -15.32 15.73
CA SER A 47 2.58 -15.58 14.30
C SER A 47 2.56 -17.08 13.98
N GLN A 48 3.28 -17.90 14.73
CA GLN A 48 3.30 -19.36 14.54
C GLN A 48 1.92 -20.00 14.78
N LEU A 49 1.22 -19.55 15.83
CA LEU A 49 -0.14 -20.01 16.11
C LEU A 49 -1.12 -19.58 15.00
N SER A 50 -0.98 -18.36 14.49
CA SER A 50 -1.77 -17.86 13.38
C SER A 50 -1.52 -18.64 12.07
N ILE A 51 -0.27 -18.98 11.78
CA ILE A 51 0.11 -19.80 10.62
C ILE A 51 -0.56 -21.19 10.72
N ARG A 52 -0.58 -21.79 11.91
CA ARG A 52 -1.29 -23.05 12.12
C ARG A 52 -2.77 -22.95 11.77
N LYS A 53 -3.47 -21.97 12.33
CA LYS A 53 -4.89 -21.75 12.07
C LYS A 53 -5.18 -21.50 10.59
N ILE A 54 -4.32 -20.73 9.92
CA ILE A 54 -4.47 -20.48 8.48
C ILE A 54 -4.32 -21.79 7.70
N ARG A 55 -3.33 -22.63 8.03
CA ARG A 55 -3.13 -23.95 7.37
C ARG A 55 -4.25 -24.94 7.61
N GLU A 56 -4.92 -24.87 8.74
CA GLU A 56 -6.11 -25.70 9.01
C GLU A 56 -7.25 -25.39 8.04
N SER A 57 -7.40 -24.12 7.64
CA SER A 57 -8.43 -23.66 6.72
C SER A 57 -7.95 -23.61 5.25
N ASP A 58 -6.67 -23.34 5.03
CA ASP A 58 -6.03 -23.27 3.71
C ASP A 58 -4.76 -24.13 3.70
N PRO A 59 -4.89 -25.45 3.39
CA PRO A 59 -3.76 -26.38 3.37
C PRO A 59 -2.66 -26.00 2.36
N ASN A 60 -3.01 -25.23 1.32
CA ASN A 60 -2.08 -24.77 0.30
C ASN A 60 -1.25 -23.55 0.74
N PHE A 61 -1.56 -22.95 1.90
CA PHE A 61 -0.82 -21.83 2.42
C PHE A 61 0.60 -22.21 2.83
N LYS A 62 1.59 -21.69 2.11
CA LYS A 62 3.01 -21.85 2.40
C LYS A 62 3.62 -20.49 2.67
N ILE A 63 4.07 -20.30 3.90
CA ILE A 63 4.68 -19.05 4.34
C ILE A 63 5.95 -18.68 3.54
N LYS A 64 6.67 -19.67 3.02
CA LYS A 64 7.87 -19.46 2.22
C LYS A 64 7.57 -18.90 0.82
N ASP A 65 6.47 -19.33 0.23
CA ASP A 65 6.08 -18.97 -1.15
C ASP A 65 5.19 -17.71 -1.16
N PHE A 66 4.64 -17.35 0.00
CA PHE A 66 3.70 -16.25 0.12
C PHE A 66 4.28 -14.87 -0.26
N PRO A 67 5.54 -14.52 0.07
CA PRO A 67 6.11 -13.23 -0.32
C PRO A 67 6.08 -12.96 -1.82
N GLU A 68 6.40 -13.96 -2.64
CA GLU A 68 6.34 -13.81 -4.11
C GLU A 68 4.90 -13.65 -4.59
N LYS A 69 3.97 -14.45 -4.08
CA LYS A 69 2.54 -14.29 -4.36
C LYS A 69 2.03 -12.91 -3.97
N ALA A 70 2.43 -12.40 -2.82
CA ALA A 70 2.07 -11.06 -2.34
C ALA A 70 2.62 -9.97 -3.27
N LYS A 71 3.86 -10.12 -3.74
CA LYS A 71 4.46 -9.21 -4.73
C LYS A 71 3.67 -9.19 -6.03
N ASP A 72 3.27 -10.35 -6.54
CA ASP A 72 2.49 -10.46 -7.77
C ASP A 72 1.14 -9.76 -7.62
N ILE A 73 0.42 -9.98 -6.52
CA ILE A 73 -0.85 -9.28 -6.21
C ILE A 73 -0.62 -7.77 -6.15
N PHE A 74 0.44 -7.33 -5.49
CA PHE A 74 0.79 -5.92 -5.35
C PHE A 74 1.05 -5.26 -6.72
N ILE A 75 1.85 -5.90 -7.57
CA ILE A 75 2.16 -5.40 -8.91
C ILE A 75 0.88 -5.33 -9.77
N GLU A 76 0.10 -6.41 -9.79
CA GLU A 76 -1.12 -6.47 -10.60
C GLU A 76 -2.16 -5.42 -10.15
N ALA A 77 -2.34 -5.22 -8.84
CA ALA A 77 -3.23 -4.20 -8.31
C ALA A 77 -2.83 -2.78 -8.74
N HIS A 78 -1.53 -2.46 -8.74
CA HIS A 78 -1.06 -1.16 -9.20
C HIS A 78 -1.15 -0.99 -10.72
N LEU A 79 -0.98 -2.07 -11.50
CA LEU A 79 -1.20 -2.03 -12.95
C LEU A 79 -2.67 -1.82 -13.30
N CYS A 80 -3.62 -2.32 -12.49
CA CYS A 80 -5.03 -2.03 -12.65
C CYS A 80 -5.34 -0.53 -12.53
N LEU A 81 -4.59 0.21 -11.70
CA LEU A 81 -4.73 1.68 -11.60
C LEU A 81 -4.30 2.39 -12.89
N ASN A 82 -3.25 1.91 -13.56
CA ASN A 82 -2.82 2.46 -14.85
C ASN A 82 -3.91 2.36 -15.91
N ASN A 83 -4.63 1.25 -15.91
CA ASN A 83 -5.64 0.90 -16.90
C ASN A 83 -7.05 1.34 -16.49
N SER A 84 -7.21 1.90 -15.28
CA SER A 84 -8.51 2.20 -14.67
C SER A 84 -9.45 0.98 -14.63
N ASP A 85 -8.88 -0.22 -14.50
CA ASP A 85 -9.61 -1.48 -14.42
C ASP A 85 -10.05 -1.75 -12.98
N HIS A 86 -11.16 -1.15 -12.60
CA HIS A 86 -11.70 -1.24 -11.25
C HIS A 86 -12.27 -2.63 -10.95
N ASP A 87 -12.82 -3.31 -11.94
CA ASP A 87 -13.40 -4.65 -11.76
C ASP A 87 -12.31 -5.67 -11.40
N ARG A 88 -11.20 -5.63 -12.13
CA ARG A 88 -10.03 -6.45 -11.80
C ARG A 88 -9.42 -6.05 -10.46
N LEU A 89 -9.32 -4.76 -10.18
CA LEU A 89 -8.80 -4.25 -8.92
C LEU A 89 -9.58 -4.79 -7.72
N HIS A 90 -10.91 -4.87 -7.77
CA HIS A 90 -11.75 -5.44 -6.71
C HIS A 90 -11.45 -6.92 -6.41
N THR A 91 -10.91 -7.67 -7.37
CA THR A 91 -10.49 -9.06 -7.12
C THR A 91 -9.15 -9.17 -6.39
N LEU A 92 -8.33 -8.11 -6.42
CA LEU A 92 -6.97 -8.08 -5.91
C LEU A 92 -6.84 -7.31 -4.60
N VAL A 93 -7.80 -6.44 -4.29
CA VAL A 93 -7.82 -5.64 -3.08
C VAL A 93 -9.13 -5.80 -2.33
N THR A 94 -9.09 -5.60 -1.01
CA THR A 94 -10.30 -5.65 -0.18
C THR A 94 -11.07 -4.35 -0.28
N GLU A 95 -12.34 -4.40 0.12
CA GLU A 95 -13.23 -3.24 0.17
C GLU A 95 -12.72 -2.15 1.14
N ASN A 96 -11.89 -2.53 2.11
CA ASN A 96 -11.23 -1.59 3.00
C ASN A 96 -10.08 -0.82 2.31
N CYS A 97 -9.31 -1.49 1.46
CA CYS A 97 -8.16 -0.91 0.78
C CYS A 97 -8.53 -0.15 -0.51
N PHE A 98 -9.58 -0.58 -1.20
CA PHE A 98 -9.99 -0.04 -2.50
C PHE A 98 -10.20 1.48 -2.49
N PRO A 99 -10.95 2.08 -1.54
CA PRO A 99 -11.13 3.53 -1.50
C PRO A 99 -9.81 4.28 -1.37
N ASP A 100 -8.89 3.79 -0.55
CA ASP A 100 -7.59 4.43 -0.32
C ASP A 100 -6.72 4.45 -1.59
N MET A 101 -6.88 3.44 -2.45
CA MET A 101 -6.14 3.37 -3.71
C MET A 101 -6.72 4.29 -4.80
N VAL A 102 -8.05 4.47 -4.85
CA VAL A 102 -8.70 5.17 -5.97
C VAL A 102 -9.08 6.61 -5.67
N TRP A 103 -9.21 7.00 -4.40
CA TRP A 103 -9.73 8.31 -4.01
C TRP A 103 -8.89 9.48 -4.53
N ASP A 104 -7.59 9.42 -4.31
CA ASP A 104 -6.68 10.51 -4.68
C ASP A 104 -6.43 10.60 -6.20
N ILE A 105 -6.78 9.55 -6.94
CA ILE A 105 -6.52 9.46 -8.38
C ILE A 105 -7.79 9.57 -9.23
N ARG A 106 -8.93 9.84 -8.61
CA ARG A 106 -10.19 10.04 -9.33
C ARG A 106 -10.06 11.18 -10.35
N TYR A 107 -10.42 10.91 -11.59
CA TYR A 107 -10.26 11.83 -12.74
C TYR A 107 -8.81 12.19 -13.08
N LYS A 108 -7.86 11.36 -12.69
CA LYS A 108 -6.43 11.52 -12.99
C LYS A 108 -5.93 10.29 -13.75
N THR A 109 -4.84 10.46 -14.47
CA THR A 109 -4.16 9.35 -15.12
C THR A 109 -2.93 8.97 -14.29
N VAL A 110 -2.87 7.71 -13.90
CA VAL A 110 -1.72 7.14 -13.18
C VAL A 110 -0.82 6.42 -14.17
N ARG A 111 0.47 6.65 -14.05
CA ARG A 111 1.52 5.89 -14.71
C ARG A 111 2.44 5.34 -13.64
N TRP A 112 2.29 4.07 -13.35
CA TRP A 112 3.10 3.37 -12.38
C TRP A 112 3.80 2.20 -13.05
N SER A 113 5.06 1.96 -12.70
CA SER A 113 5.75 0.75 -13.11
C SER A 113 6.60 0.18 -11.98
N PHE A 114 6.68 -1.14 -11.96
CA PHE A 114 7.60 -1.88 -11.12
C PHE A 114 8.90 -2.07 -11.89
N VAL A 115 10.03 -1.68 -11.30
CA VAL A 115 11.34 -1.84 -11.91
C VAL A 115 12.00 -3.12 -11.40
N GLU A 116 12.23 -3.21 -10.10
CA GLU A 116 12.89 -4.36 -9.48
C GLU A 116 12.60 -4.44 -7.97
N SER A 117 12.84 -5.60 -7.38
CA SER A 117 12.94 -5.75 -5.92
C SER A 117 14.38 -5.51 -5.51
N LEU A 118 14.61 -4.53 -4.63
CA LEU A 118 15.96 -4.25 -4.07
C LEU A 118 16.36 -5.31 -3.05
N GLU A 119 15.37 -5.85 -2.34
CA GLU A 119 15.52 -6.96 -1.41
C GLU A 119 14.39 -7.96 -1.66
N PRO A 120 14.61 -9.25 -1.40
CA PRO A 120 13.53 -10.23 -1.46
C PRO A 120 12.38 -9.84 -0.52
N PRO A 121 11.12 -9.92 -0.94
CA PRO A 121 10.00 -9.65 -0.08
C PRO A 121 9.96 -10.63 1.09
N GLN A 122 9.59 -10.15 2.28
CA GLN A 122 9.63 -10.93 3.51
C GLN A 122 8.33 -10.81 4.31
N VAL A 123 7.79 -11.95 4.78
CA VAL A 123 6.72 -11.94 5.76
C VAL A 123 7.28 -11.52 7.12
N VAL A 124 6.76 -10.43 7.67
CA VAL A 124 7.18 -9.89 8.96
C VAL A 124 6.20 -10.21 10.09
N GLN A 125 4.93 -10.43 9.78
CA GLN A 125 3.90 -10.76 10.75
C GLN A 125 2.77 -11.55 10.12
N VAL A 126 2.20 -12.49 10.90
CA VAL A 126 0.98 -13.22 10.57
C VAL A 126 0.01 -13.13 11.73
N ARG A 127 -1.24 -12.81 11.44
CA ARG A 127 -2.33 -12.77 12.43
C ARG A 127 -3.54 -13.51 11.90
N CYS A 128 -4.28 -14.12 12.80
CA CYS A 128 -5.54 -14.78 12.51
C CYS A 128 -6.52 -14.45 13.62
N SER A 129 -7.68 -13.94 13.27
CA SER A 129 -8.72 -13.58 14.23
C SER A 129 -10.10 -13.89 13.66
N SER A 130 -11.04 -14.11 14.55
CA SER A 130 -12.46 -14.22 14.24
C SER A 130 -13.16 -12.92 14.60
N LEU A 131 -14.10 -12.49 13.74
CA LEU A 131 -14.93 -11.30 13.96
C LEU A 131 -16.40 -11.71 14.14
N MET A 132 -17.04 -11.11 15.13
CA MET A 132 -18.45 -11.23 15.48
C MET A 132 -18.90 -12.64 15.89
N ASN A 133 -18.54 -13.67 15.14
CA ASN A 133 -18.83 -15.07 15.45
C ASN A 133 -17.68 -15.99 14.96
N GLN A 134 -17.71 -17.25 15.36
CA GLN A 134 -16.71 -18.24 14.97
C GLN A 134 -16.75 -18.61 13.46
N GLY A 135 -17.80 -18.18 12.74
CA GLY A 135 -17.94 -18.38 11.30
C GLY A 135 -17.19 -17.38 10.41
N ASN A 136 -16.66 -16.30 11.00
CA ASN A 136 -15.90 -15.28 10.26
C ASN A 136 -14.45 -15.24 10.74
N ILE A 137 -13.62 -16.10 10.16
CA ILE A 137 -12.19 -16.19 10.47
C ILE A 137 -11.40 -15.57 9.33
N TYR A 138 -10.49 -14.64 9.68
CA TYR A 138 -9.63 -13.94 8.73
C TYR A 138 -8.17 -14.16 9.06
N GLY A 139 -7.39 -14.40 8.03
CA GLY A 139 -5.93 -14.37 8.12
C GLY A 139 -5.39 -13.07 7.55
N GLN A 140 -4.47 -12.43 8.25
CA GLN A 140 -3.74 -11.26 7.77
C GLN A 140 -2.24 -11.54 7.80
N VAL A 141 -1.58 -11.26 6.69
CA VAL A 141 -0.13 -11.44 6.52
C VAL A 141 0.48 -10.10 6.12
N THR A 142 1.41 -9.61 6.91
CA THR A 142 2.17 -8.40 6.62
C THR A 142 3.47 -8.76 5.92
N VAL A 143 3.68 -8.18 4.74
CA VAL A 143 4.86 -8.39 3.91
C VAL A 143 5.64 -7.09 3.80
N ARG A 144 6.92 -7.14 4.13
CA ARG A 144 7.89 -6.06 3.88
C ARG A 144 8.37 -6.17 2.45
N MET A 145 8.22 -5.10 1.70
CA MET A 145 8.65 -5.00 0.30
C MET A 145 9.56 -3.78 0.15
N HIS A 146 10.79 -4.00 -0.32
CA HIS A 146 11.72 -2.94 -0.67
C HIS A 146 11.96 -3.00 -2.17
N THR A 147 11.37 -2.07 -2.89
CA THR A 147 11.24 -2.11 -4.35
C THR A 147 11.63 -0.79 -4.98
N ARG A 148 12.01 -0.86 -6.25
CA ARG A 148 12.24 0.31 -7.10
C ARG A 148 11.07 0.45 -8.05
N GLN A 149 10.46 1.62 -8.05
CA GLN A 149 9.21 1.90 -8.77
C GLN A 149 9.28 3.28 -9.44
N THR A 150 8.51 3.46 -10.50
CA THR A 150 8.21 4.79 -11.04
C THR A 150 6.76 5.12 -10.79
N LEU A 151 6.45 6.39 -10.56
CA LEU A 151 5.09 6.88 -10.42
C LEU A 151 5.00 8.28 -10.98
N ALA A 152 4.08 8.47 -11.91
CA ALA A 152 3.66 9.78 -12.39
C ALA A 152 2.13 9.88 -12.37
N ILE A 153 1.61 11.01 -11.94
CA ILE A 153 0.17 11.27 -11.89
C ILE A 153 -0.12 12.53 -12.69
N TYR A 154 -1.01 12.42 -13.67
CA TYR A 154 -1.44 13.49 -14.54
C TYR A 154 -2.88 13.89 -14.23
N ASP A 155 -3.18 15.17 -14.42
CA ASP A 155 -4.55 15.66 -14.34
C ASP A 155 -5.35 15.23 -15.59
N ARG A 156 -6.64 15.57 -15.62
CA ARG A 156 -7.53 15.31 -16.75
C ARG A 156 -7.15 16.04 -18.05
N PHE A 157 -6.23 17.02 -17.96
CA PHE A 157 -5.73 17.78 -19.10
C PHE A 157 -4.34 17.29 -19.57
N GLY A 158 -3.82 16.23 -18.97
CA GLY A 158 -2.51 15.65 -19.28
C GLY A 158 -1.32 16.40 -18.68
N ARG A 159 -1.54 17.29 -17.70
CA ARG A 159 -0.44 17.98 -17.00
C ARG A 159 0.08 17.11 -15.87
N LEU A 160 1.40 17.04 -15.73
CA LEU A 160 2.04 16.32 -14.66
C LEU A 160 1.77 17.00 -13.29
N MET A 161 1.14 16.27 -12.39
CA MET A 161 0.84 16.73 -11.02
C MET A 161 1.79 16.19 -9.97
N TYR A 162 2.30 14.97 -10.17
CA TYR A 162 3.15 14.29 -9.21
C TYR A 162 4.08 13.30 -9.88
N GLY A 163 5.30 13.20 -9.38
CA GLY A 163 6.27 12.21 -9.80
C GLY A 163 6.85 12.42 -11.20
N GLN A 164 7.44 11.37 -11.75
CA GLN A 164 8.02 11.33 -13.11
C GLN A 164 8.03 9.88 -13.58
N GLU A 165 7.74 9.63 -14.86
CA GLU A 165 7.72 8.28 -15.43
C GLU A 165 9.12 7.64 -15.52
N ASP A 166 10.15 8.47 -15.81
CA ASP A 166 11.49 8.01 -16.12
C ASP A 166 12.46 7.99 -14.92
N VAL A 167 11.99 8.46 -13.75
CA VAL A 167 12.82 8.54 -12.55
C VAL A 167 12.35 7.53 -11.52
N PRO A 168 13.03 6.36 -11.43
CA PRO A 168 12.69 5.36 -10.44
C PRO A 168 13.05 5.84 -9.03
N ARG A 169 12.24 5.42 -8.07
CA ARG A 169 12.43 5.68 -6.63
C ARG A 169 12.46 4.38 -5.87
N ASP A 170 13.29 4.34 -4.85
CA ASP A 170 13.34 3.23 -3.91
C ASP A 170 12.26 3.45 -2.84
N VAL A 171 11.39 2.44 -2.69
CA VAL A 171 10.23 2.51 -1.80
C VAL A 171 10.23 1.30 -0.89
N LEU A 172 10.19 1.56 0.43
CA LEU A 172 10.01 0.55 1.46
C LEU A 172 8.56 0.59 1.94
N GLU A 173 7.85 -0.52 1.77
CA GLU A 173 6.44 -0.64 2.12
C GLU A 173 6.19 -1.87 2.98
N TYR A 174 5.23 -1.73 3.90
CA TYR A 174 4.69 -2.82 4.71
C TYR A 174 3.24 -3.01 4.31
N VAL A 175 2.99 -4.06 3.53
CA VAL A 175 1.67 -4.31 2.94
C VAL A 175 0.99 -5.47 3.65
N VAL A 176 -0.26 -5.28 4.03
CA VAL A 176 -1.08 -6.29 4.68
C VAL A 176 -1.99 -6.93 3.65
N PHE A 177 -1.95 -8.25 3.60
CA PHE A 177 -2.83 -9.08 2.78
C PHE A 177 -3.81 -9.82 3.67
N GLU A 178 -5.07 -9.92 3.25
CA GLU A 178 -6.12 -10.58 4.00
C GLU A 178 -6.81 -11.66 3.17
N LYS A 179 -7.23 -12.72 3.82
CA LYS A 179 -8.11 -13.75 3.27
C LYS A 179 -9.18 -14.12 4.29
N HIS A 180 -10.42 -14.20 3.84
CA HIS A 180 -11.50 -14.83 4.60
C HIS A 180 -11.33 -16.35 4.53
N LEU A 181 -10.97 -16.96 5.65
CA LEU A 181 -10.52 -18.36 5.68
C LEU A 181 -11.66 -19.37 5.59
N VAL A 182 -12.87 -18.96 5.94
CA VAL A 182 -14.07 -19.82 5.91
C VAL A 182 -14.66 -19.88 4.50
N ASP A 183 -14.39 -18.87 3.67
CA ASP A 183 -14.82 -18.86 2.28
C ASP A 183 -13.94 -19.76 1.42
N PRO A 184 -14.47 -20.88 0.87
CA PRO A 184 -13.69 -21.80 0.03
C PRO A 184 -13.23 -21.16 -1.28
N TYR A 185 -13.90 -20.11 -1.73
CA TYR A 185 -13.56 -19.35 -2.95
C TYR A 185 -12.75 -18.08 -2.64
N GLY A 186 -12.51 -17.81 -1.37
CA GLY A 186 -11.75 -16.65 -0.93
C GLY A 186 -10.32 -16.69 -1.43
N SER A 187 -9.80 -15.55 -1.85
CA SER A 187 -8.41 -15.34 -2.27
C SER A 187 -7.69 -14.38 -1.33
N TRP A 188 -6.37 -14.43 -1.33
CA TRP A 188 -5.54 -13.43 -0.68
C TRP A 188 -5.62 -12.14 -1.46
N ARG A 189 -5.99 -11.04 -0.79
CA ARG A 189 -6.15 -9.72 -1.38
C ARG A 189 -5.38 -8.68 -0.57
N MET A 190 -4.89 -7.65 -1.22
CA MET A 190 -4.26 -6.52 -0.54
C MET A 190 -5.30 -5.79 0.32
N HIS A 191 -5.01 -5.62 1.62
CA HIS A 191 -5.96 -5.10 2.60
C HIS A 191 -5.61 -3.69 3.08
N GLY A 192 -4.33 -3.35 3.08
CA GLY A 192 -3.86 -2.02 3.46
C GLY A 192 -2.36 -1.94 3.54
N LYS A 193 -1.88 -0.76 3.87
CA LYS A 193 -0.45 -0.49 4.10
C LYS A 193 -0.26 0.04 5.51
N ILE A 194 0.82 -0.39 6.16
CA ILE A 194 1.24 0.16 7.44
C ILE A 194 2.20 1.30 7.16
N ILE A 195 1.83 2.51 7.61
CA ILE A 195 2.69 3.69 7.52
C ILE A 195 3.46 3.79 8.83
N PRO A 196 4.80 3.68 8.80
CA PRO A 196 5.60 3.85 10.01
C PRO A 196 5.41 5.25 10.62
N PRO A 197 5.40 5.39 11.96
CA PRO A 197 5.23 6.70 12.60
C PRO A 197 6.38 7.69 12.29
N TRP A 198 7.54 7.18 11.91
CA TRP A 198 8.71 7.96 11.50
C TRP A 198 8.76 8.27 10.01
N ALA A 199 7.77 7.79 9.21
CA ALA A 199 7.71 8.08 7.79
C ALA A 199 7.45 9.57 7.53
N PRO A 200 8.06 10.18 6.49
CA PRO A 200 7.78 11.56 6.14
C PRO A 200 6.30 11.71 5.75
N PRO A 201 5.68 12.86 6.03
CA PRO A 201 4.29 13.09 5.69
C PRO A 201 4.08 12.98 4.17
N LYS A 202 2.97 12.34 3.77
CA LYS A 202 2.60 12.20 2.36
C LYS A 202 2.40 13.59 1.75
N GLN A 203 3.09 13.88 0.66
CA GLN A 203 2.88 15.12 -0.08
C GLN A 203 1.50 15.08 -0.73
N PRO A 204 0.64 16.08 -0.51
CA PRO A 204 -0.66 16.11 -1.12
C PRO A 204 -0.54 16.28 -2.64
N ILE A 205 -1.37 15.56 -3.39
CA ILE A 205 -1.53 15.80 -4.82
C ILE A 205 -2.33 17.08 -4.96
N LEU A 206 -1.75 18.09 -5.61
CA LEU A 206 -2.41 19.38 -5.81
C LEU A 206 -3.65 19.20 -6.69
N LYS A 207 -4.78 19.74 -6.24
CA LYS A 207 -6.00 19.75 -7.07
C LYS A 207 -5.84 20.76 -8.20
N THR A 208 -6.19 20.34 -9.41
CA THR A 208 -6.30 21.27 -10.54
C THR A 208 -7.48 22.21 -10.31
N VAL A 209 -7.22 23.50 -10.31
CA VAL A 209 -8.25 24.56 -10.19
C VAL A 209 -8.40 25.21 -11.56
N MET A 210 -9.65 25.35 -12.04
CA MET A 210 -9.94 26.19 -13.21
C MET A 210 -9.77 27.65 -12.81
N ILE A 211 -8.83 28.33 -13.43
CA ILE A 211 -8.72 29.79 -13.35
C ILE A 211 -9.60 30.36 -14.44
N PRO A 212 -10.56 31.26 -14.14
CA PRO A 212 -11.33 31.92 -15.17
C PRO A 212 -10.38 32.60 -16.17
N GLY A 213 -10.62 32.38 -17.45
CA GLY A 213 -9.88 33.07 -18.49
C GLY A 213 -10.09 34.60 -18.43
N PRO A 214 -9.25 35.39 -19.09
CA PRO A 214 -9.42 36.82 -19.15
C PRO A 214 -10.78 37.17 -19.80
N GLN A 215 -11.46 38.15 -19.25
CA GLN A 215 -12.68 38.69 -19.89
C GLN A 215 -12.26 39.51 -21.11
N LEU A 216 -12.36 38.88 -22.27
CA LEU A 216 -12.05 39.54 -23.53
C LEU A 216 -13.20 40.49 -23.96
N LYS A 217 -12.86 41.64 -24.48
CA LYS A 217 -13.82 42.52 -25.16
C LYS A 217 -14.19 41.88 -26.51
N PRO A 218 -15.34 42.24 -27.11
CA PRO A 218 -15.82 41.61 -28.34
C PRO A 218 -14.90 41.68 -29.56
N TRP A 219 -13.87 42.52 -29.51
CA TRP A 219 -12.89 42.73 -30.57
C TRP A 219 -11.46 42.24 -30.19
N GLU A 220 -11.28 41.64 -29.03
CA GLU A 220 -10.00 41.09 -28.56
C GLU A 220 -9.98 39.59 -28.86
N GLU A 221 -8.94 39.13 -29.54
CA GLU A 221 -8.66 37.71 -29.69
C GLU A 221 -7.86 37.21 -28.50
N PHE A 222 -8.13 35.96 -28.13
CA PHE A 222 -7.39 35.29 -27.06
C PHE A 222 -5.98 34.94 -27.58
N GLU A 223 -4.96 35.65 -27.12
CA GLU A 223 -3.57 35.20 -27.28
C GLU A 223 -3.21 34.24 -26.13
N GLU A 224 -2.92 32.98 -26.47
CA GLU A 224 -2.35 32.06 -25.47
C GLU A 224 -1.04 32.65 -24.95
N PRO A 225 -0.96 32.95 -23.63
CA PRO A 225 0.33 33.30 -23.06
C PRO A 225 1.29 32.14 -23.31
N GLN A 226 2.40 32.37 -23.96
CA GLN A 226 3.48 31.39 -24.08
C GLN A 226 3.97 31.03 -22.67
N GLY A 227 3.31 30.05 -22.07
CA GLY A 227 3.60 29.61 -20.72
C GLY A 227 4.99 28.98 -20.70
N GLU A 228 5.89 29.60 -19.94
CA GLU A 228 7.09 28.90 -19.50
C GLU A 228 6.63 27.62 -18.81
N VAL A 229 6.91 26.48 -19.45
CA VAL A 229 6.77 25.16 -18.84
C VAL A 229 7.67 25.16 -17.61
N HIS A 230 7.12 25.39 -16.43
CA HIS A 230 7.85 25.22 -15.19
C HIS A 230 8.29 23.75 -15.09
N LYS A 231 9.50 23.47 -15.57
CA LYS A 231 10.16 22.21 -15.29
C LYS A 231 10.32 22.09 -13.78
N PRO A 232 9.84 21.01 -13.15
CA PRO A 232 10.02 20.82 -11.72
C PRO A 232 11.51 20.91 -11.40
N GLN A 233 11.87 21.82 -10.49
CA GLN A 233 13.26 21.94 -10.05
C GLN A 233 13.66 20.64 -9.35
N PRO A 234 14.80 20.03 -9.69
CA PRO A 234 15.30 18.86 -8.98
C PRO A 234 15.52 19.25 -7.50
N ALA A 235 15.04 18.39 -6.60
CA ALA A 235 15.22 18.58 -5.17
C ALA A 235 16.72 18.81 -4.85
N ARG A 236 17.05 19.94 -4.27
CA ARG A 236 18.42 20.22 -3.79
C ARG A 236 18.80 19.14 -2.79
N ARG A 237 19.84 18.38 -3.11
CA ARG A 237 20.51 17.52 -2.13
C ARG A 237 21.04 18.43 -1.02
N ARG A 238 20.55 18.25 0.20
CA ARG A 238 21.24 18.79 1.38
C ARG A 238 22.55 18.02 1.50
N ASN A 239 23.65 18.68 1.23
CA ASN A 239 24.97 18.25 1.68
C ASN A 239 25.00 18.56 3.17
N ASP A 240 24.81 17.55 4.00
CA ASP A 240 25.17 17.62 5.42
C ASP A 240 26.69 17.39 5.49
N SER A 241 27.38 18.47 5.85
CA SER A 241 28.80 18.46 6.26
C SER A 241 28.87 17.96 7.71
#